data_b8871b0c2928ea9eed916c02c30a0613
#
_entry.id   b8871b0c2928ea9eed916c02c30a0613
#
_cell.length_a   1.000
_cell.length_b   1.000
_cell.length_c   1.000
_cell.angle_alpha   90.00
_cell.angle_beta   90.00
_cell.angle_gamma   90.00
#
_symmetry.space_group_name_H-M   'P 1'
#
loop_
_entity.id
_entity.type
_entity.pdbx_description
1 polymer ?
#
loop_
_entity_poly.entity_id
_entity_poly.type
_entity_poly.pdbx_seq_one_letter_code
_entity_poly.pdbx_strand_id
1 'polypeptide(L)'
;DETFRRINTGGVRLSTQEVRQAGKTCDFSQLVRKCSIYIRGDVSHTDIVELGKMRAISLTKNESDYGIKISDTFWNKNHIVTTANVLASRDEELVAHILLSILLGGKSQTASNFLNDAYLEGAPTNVKANDSIAKHGIDTLYKQFCFVYDEIKKTINEFPCIYSKHLYK
;
A
#
# COMPACT_ATOMS: atom_id res chain seq x y z
N ASP A 1 -20.16 -4.74 -10.90
CA ASP A 1 -20.00 -5.41 -9.61
C ASP A 1 -20.36 -6.89 -9.62
N GLU A 2 -21.45 -7.31 -10.32
CA GLU A 2 -21.85 -8.72 -10.46
C GLU A 2 -20.79 -9.54 -11.22
N THR A 3 -20.23 -8.99 -12.30
CA THR A 3 -19.18 -9.62 -13.10
C THR A 3 -17.92 -9.88 -12.28
N PHE A 4 -17.55 -8.93 -11.43
CA PHE A 4 -16.40 -9.04 -10.55
C PHE A 4 -16.58 -10.10 -9.46
N ARG A 5 -17.80 -10.22 -8.90
CA ARG A 5 -18.16 -11.29 -7.97
C ARG A 5 -18.10 -12.68 -8.64
N ARG A 6 -18.54 -12.81 -9.90
CA ARG A 6 -18.52 -14.06 -10.65
C ARG A 6 -17.10 -14.53 -10.98
N ILE A 7 -16.20 -13.64 -11.35
CA ILE A 7 -14.79 -13.98 -11.60
C ILE A 7 -14.13 -14.48 -10.31
N ASN A 8 -14.53 -13.95 -9.16
CA ASN A 8 -13.96 -14.31 -7.87
C ASN A 8 -14.50 -15.62 -7.27
N THR A 9 -15.58 -16.20 -7.82
CA THR A 9 -16.17 -17.47 -7.33
C THR A 9 -15.47 -18.72 -7.85
N GLY A 10 -14.66 -18.61 -8.92
CA GLY A 10 -13.93 -19.75 -9.51
C GLY A 10 -12.41 -19.71 -9.34
N GLY A 11 -11.84 -18.67 -8.68
CA GLY A 11 -10.40 -18.44 -8.54
C GLY A 11 -9.95 -18.26 -7.09
N VAL A 12 -8.71 -17.82 -6.91
CA VAL A 12 -8.18 -17.40 -5.61
C VAL A 12 -8.97 -16.18 -5.16
N ARG A 13 -9.55 -16.25 -3.95
CA ARG A 13 -10.31 -15.13 -3.38
C ARG A 13 -9.37 -13.93 -3.18
N LEU A 14 -9.81 -12.78 -3.66
CA LEU A 14 -9.13 -11.52 -3.38
C LEU A 14 -9.13 -11.24 -1.88
N SER A 15 -8.02 -10.70 -1.39
CA SER A 15 -7.94 -10.14 -0.04
C SER A 15 -8.87 -8.92 0.10
N THR A 16 -9.16 -8.53 1.33
CA THR A 16 -9.99 -7.34 1.60
C THR A 16 -9.37 -6.08 0.99
N GLN A 17 -8.06 -5.96 1.01
CA GLN A 17 -7.37 -4.79 0.44
C GLN A 17 -7.43 -4.79 -1.09
N GLU A 18 -7.26 -5.92 -1.74
CA GLU A 18 -7.42 -6.03 -3.19
C GLU A 18 -8.84 -5.68 -3.65
N VAL A 19 -9.86 -6.09 -2.87
CA VAL A 19 -11.25 -5.69 -3.13
C VAL A 19 -11.44 -4.17 -3.02
N ARG A 20 -10.83 -3.52 -2.00
CA ARG A 20 -10.87 -2.05 -1.86
C ARG A 20 -10.21 -1.36 -3.04
N GLN A 21 -9.05 -1.84 -3.47
CA GLN A 21 -8.29 -1.26 -4.59
C GLN A 21 -8.95 -1.50 -5.96
N ALA A 22 -9.75 -2.54 -6.09
CA ALA A 22 -10.52 -2.83 -7.30
C ALA A 22 -11.80 -1.98 -7.42
N GLY A 23 -12.14 -1.22 -6.38
CA GLY A 23 -13.27 -0.30 -6.36
C GLY A 23 -13.05 0.95 -7.21
N LYS A 24 -13.97 1.91 -7.08
CA LYS A 24 -13.86 3.18 -7.80
C LYS A 24 -12.63 3.97 -7.32
N THR A 25 -11.84 4.43 -8.27
CA THR A 25 -10.60 5.16 -7.99
C THR A 25 -10.90 6.55 -7.42
N CYS A 26 -10.31 6.89 -6.29
CA CYS A 26 -10.33 8.22 -5.67
C CYS A 26 -8.90 8.67 -5.34
N ASP A 27 -8.70 9.94 -4.98
CA ASP A 27 -7.37 10.49 -4.69
C ASP A 27 -6.69 9.75 -3.54
N PHE A 28 -7.45 9.35 -2.51
CA PHE A 28 -6.94 8.55 -1.42
C PHE A 28 -6.40 7.19 -1.89
N SER A 29 -7.17 6.45 -2.71
CA SER A 29 -6.74 5.15 -3.23
C SER A 29 -5.51 5.28 -4.15
N GLN A 30 -5.43 6.35 -4.93
CA GLN A 30 -4.27 6.65 -5.78
C GLN A 30 -3.02 6.95 -4.94
N LEU A 31 -3.15 7.78 -3.89
CA LEU A 31 -2.04 8.10 -2.99
C LEU A 31 -1.52 6.85 -2.27
N VAL A 32 -2.43 6.00 -1.75
CA VAL A 32 -2.04 4.72 -1.13
C VAL A 32 -1.24 3.87 -2.10
N ARG A 33 -1.74 3.71 -3.34
CA ARG A 33 -1.06 2.92 -4.37
C ARG A 33 0.32 3.48 -4.70
N LYS A 34 0.44 4.79 -4.95
CA LYS A 34 1.74 5.44 -5.21
C LYS A 34 2.75 5.21 -4.08
N CYS A 35 2.34 5.40 -2.83
CA CYS A 35 3.20 5.21 -1.67
C CYS A 35 3.60 3.74 -1.48
N SER A 36 2.68 2.80 -1.69
CA SER A 36 2.95 1.36 -1.56
C SER A 36 3.94 0.87 -2.62
N ILE A 37 3.79 1.32 -3.86
CA ILE A 37 4.71 1.06 -4.97
C ILE A 37 6.11 1.55 -4.64
N TYR A 38 6.22 2.77 -4.10
CA TYR A 38 7.51 3.33 -3.70
C TYR A 38 8.22 2.48 -2.63
N ILE A 39 7.50 2.08 -1.58
CA ILE A 39 8.06 1.23 -0.51
C ILE A 39 8.48 -0.14 -1.04
N ARG A 40 7.70 -0.73 -1.96
CA ARG A 40 8.06 -2.00 -2.60
C ARG A 40 9.29 -1.90 -3.49
N GLY A 41 9.69 -0.69 -3.90
CA GLY A 41 10.74 -0.48 -4.89
C GLY A 41 10.31 -0.86 -6.30
N ASP A 42 9.01 -0.80 -6.59
CA ASP A 42 8.46 -1.14 -7.89
C ASP A 42 8.63 0.04 -8.86
N VAL A 43 9.64 -0.04 -9.68
CA VAL A 43 9.95 0.99 -10.70
C VAL A 43 9.09 0.86 -11.97
N SER A 44 8.30 -0.18 -12.09
CA SER A 44 7.48 -0.46 -13.28
C SER A 44 6.36 0.56 -13.52
N HIS A 45 5.98 1.30 -12.48
CA HIS A 45 4.94 2.32 -12.55
C HIS A 45 5.44 3.71 -12.92
N THR A 46 6.72 3.87 -13.21
CA THR A 46 7.28 5.18 -13.65
C THR A 46 6.97 5.48 -15.10
N ASP A 47 6.65 4.45 -15.92
CA ASP A 47 6.40 4.57 -17.35
C ASP A 47 5.11 3.85 -17.78
N ILE A 48 4.62 4.18 -18.99
CA ILE A 48 3.52 3.44 -19.62
C ILE A 48 4.04 2.04 -19.96
N VAL A 49 3.52 1.03 -19.25
CA VAL A 49 3.92 -0.34 -19.47
C VAL A 49 3.07 -0.96 -20.56
N GLU A 50 3.71 -1.47 -21.60
CA GLU A 50 3.03 -2.24 -22.63
C GLU A 50 2.37 -3.50 -22.07
N LEU A 51 1.16 -3.80 -22.53
CA LEU A 51 0.35 -4.92 -22.04
C LEU A 51 1.11 -6.28 -22.04
N GLY A 52 2.01 -6.48 -23.02
CA GLY A 52 2.86 -7.66 -23.12
C GLY A 52 3.92 -7.77 -22.01
N LYS A 53 4.26 -6.68 -21.36
CA LYS A 53 5.23 -6.62 -20.25
C LYS A 53 4.56 -6.71 -18.88
N MET A 54 3.22 -6.67 -18.80
CA MET A 54 2.48 -6.69 -17.53
C MET A 54 2.73 -7.94 -16.68
N ARG A 55 3.04 -9.09 -17.28
CA ARG A 55 3.39 -10.29 -16.54
C ARG A 55 4.69 -10.18 -15.75
N ALA A 56 5.58 -9.28 -16.18
CA ALA A 56 6.85 -9.04 -15.55
C ALA A 56 6.76 -8.17 -14.29
N ILE A 57 5.59 -7.57 -14.02
CA ILE A 57 5.36 -6.58 -12.96
C ILE A 57 4.68 -7.22 -11.75
N SER A 58 4.26 -8.48 -11.83
CA SER A 58 3.61 -9.16 -10.71
C SER A 58 4.59 -9.41 -9.57
N LEU A 59 4.12 -9.27 -8.34
CA LEU A 59 4.81 -9.78 -7.16
C LEU A 59 4.99 -11.29 -7.32
N THR A 60 6.20 -11.75 -7.51
CA THR A 60 6.49 -13.17 -7.69
C THR A 60 7.38 -13.69 -6.58
N LYS A 61 7.22 -14.97 -6.26
CA LYS A 61 8.17 -15.67 -5.39
C LYS A 61 9.48 -16.00 -6.11
N ASN A 62 9.46 -15.97 -7.44
CA ASN A 62 10.57 -16.34 -8.29
C ASN A 62 11.35 -15.09 -8.72
N GLU A 63 12.65 -15.24 -8.80
CA GLU A 63 13.54 -14.23 -9.38
C GLU A 63 13.29 -14.17 -10.89
N SER A 64 12.41 -13.29 -11.32
CA SER A 64 12.35 -12.88 -12.73
C SER A 64 13.01 -11.50 -12.82
N ASP A 65 13.67 -11.22 -13.93
CA ASP A 65 14.43 -9.98 -14.17
C ASP A 65 13.58 -8.70 -14.00
N TYR A 66 12.28 -8.85 -13.89
CA TYR A 66 11.31 -7.75 -13.79
C TYR A 66 10.39 -7.84 -12.57
N GLY A 67 10.46 -8.93 -11.79
CA GLY A 67 9.61 -9.13 -10.62
C GLY A 67 10.21 -8.52 -9.36
N ILE A 68 9.36 -8.07 -8.46
CA ILE A 68 9.78 -7.67 -7.13
C ILE A 68 9.95 -8.92 -6.27
N LYS A 69 11.15 -9.14 -5.78
CA LYS A 69 11.43 -10.19 -4.81
C LYS A 69 10.89 -9.76 -3.45
N ILE A 70 9.83 -10.41 -3.00
CA ILE A 70 9.12 -10.03 -1.76
C ILE A 70 10.05 -10.01 -0.55
N SER A 71 11.00 -10.97 -0.47
CA SER A 71 12.00 -11.01 0.60
C SER A 71 12.86 -9.75 0.69
N ASP A 72 13.03 -9.02 -0.41
CA ASP A 72 13.87 -7.83 -0.48
C ASP A 72 13.08 -6.54 -0.25
N THR A 73 11.75 -6.62 -0.19
CA THR A 73 10.92 -5.47 0.17
C THR A 73 11.18 -5.03 1.61
N PHE A 74 11.07 -3.73 1.86
CA PHE A 74 11.27 -3.14 3.18
C PHE A 74 10.45 -3.85 4.27
N TRP A 75 9.19 -4.14 4.00
CA TRP A 75 8.27 -4.77 4.94
C TRP A 75 8.71 -6.17 5.37
N ASN A 76 9.13 -7.00 4.40
CA ASN A 76 9.50 -8.38 4.66
C ASN A 76 10.91 -8.46 5.26
N LYS A 77 11.85 -7.67 4.74
CA LYS A 77 13.24 -7.60 5.20
C LYS A 77 13.34 -7.20 6.67
N ASN A 78 12.47 -6.31 7.11
CA ASN A 78 12.39 -5.84 8.49
C ASN A 78 11.39 -6.64 9.34
N HIS A 79 10.88 -7.76 8.85
CA HIS A 79 9.93 -8.64 9.56
C HIS A 79 8.64 -7.95 10.03
N ILE A 80 8.23 -6.86 9.37
CA ILE A 80 6.98 -6.13 9.68
C ILE A 80 5.77 -6.91 9.18
N VAL A 81 5.87 -7.47 7.95
CA VAL A 81 4.86 -8.36 7.38
C VAL A 81 5.50 -9.59 6.76
N THR A 82 4.77 -10.70 6.73
CA THR A 82 5.22 -11.94 6.09
C THR A 82 5.06 -11.88 4.57
N THR A 83 5.73 -12.78 3.86
CA THR A 83 5.55 -12.95 2.40
C THR A 83 4.08 -13.16 2.03
N ALA A 84 3.34 -14.00 2.78
CA ALA A 84 1.93 -14.24 2.56
C ALA A 84 1.09 -12.97 2.73
N ASN A 85 1.44 -12.12 3.70
CA ASN A 85 0.76 -10.85 3.92
C ASN A 85 1.01 -9.85 2.78
N VAL A 86 2.23 -9.78 2.24
CA VAL A 86 2.51 -8.93 1.06
C VAL A 86 1.75 -9.41 -0.17
N LEU A 87 1.69 -10.73 -0.38
CA LEU A 87 0.88 -11.33 -1.46
C LEU A 87 -0.62 -11.03 -1.32
N ALA A 88 -1.10 -10.84 -0.09
CA ALA A 88 -2.48 -10.44 0.21
C ALA A 88 -2.66 -8.91 0.31
N SER A 89 -1.70 -8.12 -0.16
CA SER A 89 -1.71 -6.65 -0.13
C SER A 89 -1.88 -6.03 1.27
N ARG A 90 -1.44 -6.74 2.33
CA ARG A 90 -1.47 -6.22 3.70
C ARG A 90 -0.51 -5.07 3.93
N ASP A 91 0.57 -5.00 3.18
CA ASP A 91 1.48 -3.85 3.17
C ASP A 91 0.79 -2.58 2.65
N GLU A 92 -0.06 -2.69 1.63
CA GLU A 92 -0.91 -1.57 1.17
C GLU A 92 -1.93 -1.14 2.23
N GLU A 93 -2.51 -2.11 2.95
CA GLU A 93 -3.42 -1.83 4.06
C GLU A 93 -2.72 -1.03 5.17
N LEU A 94 -1.47 -1.37 5.50
CA LEU A 94 -0.66 -0.60 6.45
C LEU A 94 -0.39 0.83 5.96
N VAL A 95 -0.01 0.99 4.70
CA VAL A 95 0.17 2.32 4.09
C VAL A 95 -1.11 3.14 4.17
N ALA A 96 -2.26 2.52 3.87
CA ALA A 96 -3.55 3.18 3.96
C ALA A 96 -3.86 3.67 5.39
N HIS A 97 -3.59 2.86 6.41
CA HIS A 97 -3.75 3.27 7.80
C HIS A 97 -2.82 4.43 8.19
N ILE A 98 -1.55 4.39 7.78
CA ILE A 98 -0.59 5.46 8.04
C ILE A 98 -1.07 6.76 7.39
N LEU A 99 -1.45 6.71 6.11
CA LEU A 99 -1.93 7.89 5.39
C LEU A 99 -3.22 8.46 6.00
N LEU A 100 -4.20 7.61 6.38
CA LEU A 100 -5.40 8.08 7.07
C LEU A 100 -5.07 8.75 8.40
N SER A 101 -4.12 8.21 9.16
CA SER A 101 -3.69 8.83 10.42
C SER A 101 -3.10 10.21 10.19
N ILE A 102 -2.30 10.39 9.15
CA ILE A 102 -1.72 11.68 8.76
C ILE A 102 -2.81 12.64 8.30
N LEU A 103 -3.66 12.23 7.35
CA LEU A 103 -4.69 13.06 6.72
C LEU A 103 -5.76 13.53 7.71
N LEU A 104 -6.06 12.72 8.73
CA LEU A 104 -7.09 12.99 9.73
C LEU A 104 -6.51 13.50 11.07
N GLY A 105 -5.23 13.87 11.10
CA GLY A 105 -4.59 14.45 12.29
C GLY A 105 -4.57 13.54 13.51
N GLY A 106 -4.21 12.26 13.32
CA GLY A 106 -4.13 11.25 14.39
C GLY A 106 -5.47 10.70 14.87
N LYS A 107 -6.59 11.08 14.25
CA LYS A 107 -7.95 10.59 14.57
C LYS A 107 -8.33 9.32 13.83
N SER A 108 -7.37 8.62 13.27
CA SER A 108 -7.59 7.38 12.56
C SER A 108 -7.90 6.24 13.52
N GLN A 109 -8.85 5.38 13.13
CA GLN A 109 -9.18 4.14 13.82
C GLN A 109 -8.61 2.95 13.04
N THR A 110 -8.13 1.95 13.75
CA THR A 110 -7.60 0.71 13.15
C THR A 110 -8.70 -0.26 12.72
N ALA A 111 -9.96 0.06 12.96
CA ALA A 111 -11.08 -0.79 12.59
C ALA A 111 -11.22 -0.94 11.07
N SER A 112 -11.45 -2.17 10.60
CA SER A 112 -11.61 -2.50 9.18
C SER A 112 -12.72 -1.68 8.51
N ASN A 113 -13.82 -1.40 9.22
CA ASN A 113 -14.93 -0.60 8.71
C ASN A 113 -14.49 0.84 8.41
N PHE A 114 -13.65 1.42 9.26
CA PHE A 114 -13.13 2.76 9.06
C PHE A 114 -12.28 2.86 7.78
N LEU A 115 -11.48 1.83 7.50
CA LEU A 115 -10.73 1.75 6.27
C LEU A 115 -11.65 1.49 5.05
N ASN A 116 -12.69 0.66 5.18
CA ASN A 116 -13.68 0.47 4.12
C ASN A 116 -14.34 1.80 3.72
N ASP A 117 -14.73 2.61 4.71
CA ASP A 117 -15.32 3.93 4.48
C ASP A 117 -14.36 4.88 3.75
N ALA A 118 -13.05 4.76 3.97
CA ALA A 118 -12.07 5.59 3.26
C ALA A 118 -11.99 5.30 1.75
N TYR A 119 -12.35 4.07 1.34
CA TYR A 119 -12.41 3.68 -0.07
C TYR A 119 -13.82 3.81 -0.68
N LEU A 120 -14.85 4.01 0.15
CA LEU A 120 -16.22 4.12 -0.30
C LEU A 120 -16.54 5.58 -0.64
N GLU A 121 -16.82 5.85 -1.93
CA GLU A 121 -17.17 7.19 -2.40
C GLU A 121 -18.36 7.79 -1.62
N GLY A 122 -18.18 9.02 -1.16
CA GLY A 122 -19.20 9.76 -0.40
C GLY A 122 -19.29 9.37 1.08
N ALA A 123 -18.60 8.33 1.55
CA ALA A 123 -18.54 8.04 2.98
C ALA A 123 -17.78 9.15 3.75
N PRO A 124 -18.15 9.42 5.02
CA PRO A 124 -17.56 10.52 5.77
C PRO A 124 -16.04 10.50 5.87
N THR A 125 -15.44 9.31 6.00
CA THR A 125 -13.98 9.16 6.04
C THR A 125 -13.34 9.43 4.69
N ASN A 126 -13.98 8.97 3.58
CA ASN A 126 -13.53 9.21 2.22
C ASN A 126 -13.52 10.70 1.90
N VAL A 127 -14.61 11.40 2.19
CA VAL A 127 -14.74 12.85 1.94
C VAL A 127 -13.63 13.60 2.68
N LYS A 128 -13.47 13.36 3.98
CA LYS A 128 -12.44 14.04 4.80
C LYS A 128 -11.03 13.78 4.30
N ALA A 129 -10.72 12.53 3.91
CA ALA A 129 -9.41 12.18 3.40
C ALA A 129 -9.13 12.87 2.06
N ASN A 130 -10.07 12.84 1.13
CA ASN A 130 -9.93 13.50 -0.18
C ASN A 130 -9.89 15.03 -0.06
N ASP A 131 -10.67 15.66 0.84
CA ASP A 131 -10.59 17.09 1.13
C ASP A 131 -9.20 17.48 1.66
N SER A 132 -8.63 16.65 2.56
CA SER A 132 -7.28 16.87 3.06
C SER A 132 -6.24 16.74 1.95
N ILE A 133 -6.39 15.76 1.05
CA ILE A 133 -5.51 15.59 -0.12
C ILE A 133 -5.64 16.79 -1.07
N ALA A 134 -6.85 17.24 -1.36
CA ALA A 134 -7.09 18.40 -2.22
C ALA A 134 -6.46 19.67 -1.65
N LYS A 135 -6.51 19.86 -0.33
CA LYS A 135 -5.90 21.00 0.37
C LYS A 135 -4.38 21.03 0.26
N HIS A 136 -3.72 19.88 0.38
CA HIS A 136 -2.25 19.78 0.44
C HIS A 136 -1.61 19.45 -0.90
N GLY A 137 -2.36 18.89 -1.83
CA GLY A 137 -1.91 18.39 -3.13
C GLY A 137 -1.32 16.97 -3.03
N ILE A 138 -1.81 16.07 -3.88
CA ILE A 138 -1.43 14.65 -3.89
C ILE A 138 0.09 14.44 -4.08
N ASP A 139 0.71 15.21 -4.97
CA ASP A 139 2.14 15.08 -5.26
C ASP A 139 3.01 15.63 -4.12
N THR A 140 2.53 16.66 -3.40
CA THR A 140 3.21 17.17 -2.21
C THR A 140 3.20 16.13 -1.10
N LEU A 141 2.04 15.54 -0.82
CA LEU A 141 1.89 14.48 0.19
C LEU A 141 2.73 13.25 -0.16
N TYR A 142 2.72 12.86 -1.42
CA TYR A 142 3.56 11.75 -1.90
C TYR A 142 5.06 12.02 -1.69
N LYS A 143 5.57 13.20 -2.09
CA LYS A 143 6.97 13.56 -1.89
C LYS A 143 7.36 13.59 -0.41
N GLN A 144 6.50 14.13 0.45
CA GLN A 144 6.72 14.15 1.89
C GLN A 144 6.75 12.73 2.47
N PHE A 145 5.84 11.87 2.04
CA PHE A 145 5.81 10.47 2.44
C PHE A 145 7.10 9.74 2.05
N CYS A 146 7.55 9.88 0.80
CA CYS A 146 8.79 9.29 0.32
C CYS A 146 10.01 9.77 1.12
N PHE A 147 10.11 11.08 1.37
CA PHE A 147 11.18 11.65 2.18
C PHE A 147 11.22 11.03 3.59
N VAL A 148 10.10 10.99 4.29
CA VAL A 148 10.02 10.39 5.63
C VAL A 148 10.37 8.91 5.60
N TYR A 149 9.88 8.18 4.61
CA TYR A 149 10.23 6.76 4.43
C TYR A 149 11.74 6.54 4.23
N ASP A 150 12.38 7.36 3.40
CA ASP A 150 13.82 7.25 3.15
C ASP A 150 14.63 7.55 4.40
N GLU A 151 14.24 8.53 5.21
CA GLU A 151 14.88 8.83 6.49
C GLU A 151 14.70 7.68 7.51
N ILE A 152 13.50 7.06 7.57
CA ILE A 152 13.27 5.86 8.40
C ILE A 152 14.19 4.71 7.94
N LYS A 153 14.26 4.46 6.63
CA LYS A 153 15.09 3.40 6.05
C LYS A 153 16.57 3.61 6.36
N LYS A 154 17.05 4.86 6.25
CA LYS A 154 18.40 5.24 6.60
C LYS A 154 18.68 5.00 8.09
N THR A 155 17.80 5.47 8.97
CA THR A 155 17.91 5.30 10.42
C THR A 155 17.98 3.81 10.80
N ILE A 156 17.13 2.97 10.22
CA ILE A 156 17.14 1.52 10.49
C ILE A 156 18.45 0.88 10.05
N ASN A 157 19.01 1.30 8.92
CA ASN A 157 20.28 0.78 8.43
C ASN A 157 21.48 1.22 9.30
N GLU A 158 21.43 2.46 9.81
CA GLU A 158 22.48 3.01 10.70
C GLU A 158 22.42 2.42 12.13
N PHE A 159 21.21 2.08 12.59
CA PHE A 159 20.96 1.58 13.94
C PHE A 159 20.21 0.25 13.95
N PRO A 160 20.80 -0.84 13.44
CA PRO A 160 20.10 -2.13 13.31
C PRO A 160 19.67 -2.75 14.66
N CYS A 161 20.24 -2.30 15.78
CA CYS A 161 19.87 -2.77 17.13
C CYS A 161 18.52 -2.25 17.62
N ILE A 162 17.95 -1.21 16.99
CA ILE A 162 16.60 -0.70 17.33
C ILE A 162 15.52 -1.75 16.97
N TYR A 163 15.82 -2.65 16.03
CA TYR A 163 14.95 -3.75 15.58
C TYR A 163 15.31 -5.09 16.19
N SER A 164 15.63 -5.14 17.49
CA SER A 164 15.80 -6.44 18.13
C SER A 164 14.42 -7.11 18.30
N LYS A 165 14.35 -8.42 18.01
CA LYS A 165 13.16 -9.30 18.12
C LYS A 165 12.45 -9.28 19.48
N HIS A 166 12.93 -8.50 20.45
CA HIS A 166 12.42 -8.44 21.82
C HIS A 166 11.37 -7.38 22.08
N LEU A 167 11.05 -6.50 21.11
CA LEU A 167 10.01 -5.48 21.26
C LEU A 167 8.60 -5.98 20.97
N TYR A 168 8.45 -7.24 20.54
CA TYR A 168 7.16 -7.85 20.18
C TYR A 168 6.90 -9.17 20.91
N LYS A 169 7.17 -9.19 22.22
CA LYS A 169 6.64 -10.25 23.12
C LYS A 169 5.52 -9.70 23.99
#